data_b6bda96281934d956c67ddc97195c91e
#
_entry.id   b6bda96281934d956c67ddc97195c91e
#
_cell.length_a   1.000
_cell.length_b   1.000
_cell.length_c   1.000
_cell.angle_alpha   90.00
_cell.angle_beta   90.00
_cell.angle_gamma   90.00
#
_symmetry.space_group_name_H-M   'P 1'
#
loop_
_entity.id
_entity.type
_entity.pdbx_description
1 polymer ?
#
loop_
_entity_poly.entity_id
_entity_poly.type
_entity_poly.pdbx_seq_one_letter_code
_entity_poly.pdbx_strand_id
1 'polypeptide(L)'
;PVFSTAAGSLGTVANGARSGLSFTVAAADPESGGDPVYTLESGSIPAGLSFASTSSGAVISGTADAVGSNTTSTFTIRAKDAASNTSDREFSITVSAPTYQSFTSSGTFSVPSGVSSVDVLVVAGGGAAGPEHGGGGGAGGLIYRPGFTVTPGGTITVTVGDGGVSSASTGPADNPQPGWTGQDSVFGTLTAKGGGSGGNYHPGNSPGTVQGDPGGSAGGGAAPGSGPVPSGGPGTALQPTQPGESGNYGFGNVGGAIAAVNAPYSSAGGGGAGGVGADGGASARAGNGGIGKAYTIADGTTSVYYAGGGGGGNYGPEGNYPGTASQGGVGGQGGGGDGNSLANDQSGPGQSGQNGTANRGGGAGSPTRWQETQPGSGHTQAGGTIGGKGIVIVTY
;
A
#
# COMPACT_ATOMS: atom_id res chain seq x y z
N PRO A 1 -17.60 -14.09 50.36
CA PRO A 1 -16.27 -13.95 49.78
C PRO A 1 -15.78 -12.50 49.84
N VAL A 2 -14.45 -12.27 49.98
CA VAL A 2 -13.82 -10.97 50.06
C VAL A 2 -12.73 -10.86 48.96
N PHE A 3 -12.82 -9.88 48.08
CA PHE A 3 -11.81 -9.69 47.06
C PHE A 3 -10.46 -9.28 47.67
N SER A 4 -9.38 -9.94 47.26
CA SER A 4 -8.00 -9.57 47.54
C SER A 4 -7.45 -8.61 46.48
N THR A 5 -7.93 -8.71 45.21
CA THR A 5 -7.58 -7.77 44.17
C THR A 5 -8.26 -6.42 44.39
N ALA A 6 -7.52 -5.32 44.41
CA ALA A 6 -8.06 -3.97 44.60
C ALA A 6 -9.04 -3.59 43.47
N ALA A 7 -10.06 -2.78 43.78
CA ALA A 7 -10.99 -2.25 42.77
C ALA A 7 -10.30 -1.28 41.81
N GLY A 8 -10.89 -1.10 40.63
CA GLY A 8 -10.45 -0.13 39.64
C GLY A 8 -9.59 -0.76 38.55
N SER A 9 -8.56 -0.06 38.08
CA SER A 9 -7.78 -0.49 36.93
C SER A 9 -6.95 -1.74 37.19
N LEU A 10 -7.15 -2.75 36.35
CA LEU A 10 -6.26 -3.92 36.26
C LEU A 10 -5.00 -3.64 35.44
N GLY A 11 -5.05 -2.61 34.59
CA GLY A 11 -3.91 -2.20 33.78
C GLY A 11 -4.28 -1.70 32.41
N THR A 12 -3.23 -1.38 31.65
CA THR A 12 -3.31 -1.00 30.24
C THR A 12 -2.69 -2.09 29.39
N VAL A 13 -3.35 -2.44 28.29
CA VAL A 13 -2.90 -3.45 27.33
C VAL A 13 -2.61 -2.78 26.00
N ALA A 14 -1.56 -3.24 25.32
CA ALA A 14 -1.28 -2.79 23.96
C ALA A 14 -2.33 -3.37 23.00
N ASN A 15 -2.62 -2.62 21.97
CA ASN A 15 -3.47 -2.99 20.85
C ASN A 15 -2.87 -4.16 20.05
N GLY A 16 -3.69 -5.14 19.68
CA GLY A 16 -3.29 -6.23 18.79
C GLY A 16 -2.39 -7.30 19.40
N ALA A 17 -1.85 -8.16 18.57
CA ALA A 17 -1.24 -9.46 18.88
C ALA A 17 0.10 -9.42 19.66
N ARG A 18 0.42 -8.37 20.40
CA ARG A 18 1.78 -8.21 20.97
C ARG A 18 2.07 -8.94 22.26
N SER A 19 1.08 -9.54 22.95
CA SER A 19 1.36 -10.47 24.07
C SER A 19 0.12 -11.25 24.47
N GLY A 20 0.30 -12.54 24.81
CA GLY A 20 -0.70 -13.28 25.58
C GLY A 20 -0.84 -12.63 26.95
N LEU A 21 -1.90 -11.89 27.15
CA LEU A 21 -2.17 -11.13 28.35
C LEU A 21 -3.01 -11.98 29.31
N SER A 22 -2.71 -11.91 30.61
CA SER A 22 -3.53 -12.54 31.62
C SER A 22 -3.61 -11.63 32.85
N PHE A 23 -4.83 -11.23 33.19
CA PHE A 23 -5.15 -10.64 34.50
C PHE A 23 -5.88 -11.65 35.36
N THR A 24 -5.52 -11.74 36.63
CA THR A 24 -6.20 -12.57 37.60
C THR A 24 -6.82 -11.70 38.68
N VAL A 25 -8.13 -11.82 38.85
CA VAL A 25 -8.88 -11.17 39.94
C VAL A 25 -9.22 -12.25 40.97
N ALA A 26 -8.70 -12.10 42.17
CA ALA A 26 -8.87 -13.08 43.23
C ALA A 26 -9.75 -12.57 44.38
N ALA A 27 -10.50 -13.47 44.97
CA ALA A 27 -11.22 -13.31 46.23
C ALA A 27 -11.00 -14.55 47.14
N ALA A 28 -11.09 -14.35 48.41
CA ALA A 28 -11.02 -15.43 49.39
C ALA A 28 -12.38 -15.60 50.09
N ASP A 29 -12.67 -16.81 50.51
CA ASP A 29 -13.78 -17.09 51.40
C ASP A 29 -13.22 -17.34 52.84
N PRO A 30 -13.32 -16.34 53.75
CA PRO A 30 -12.79 -16.46 55.11
C PRO A 30 -13.53 -17.44 55.99
N GLU A 31 -14.77 -17.81 55.63
CA GLU A 31 -15.67 -18.60 56.49
C GLU A 31 -15.58 -20.09 56.19
N SER A 32 -15.52 -20.50 54.95
CA SER A 32 -15.51 -21.90 54.55
C SER A 32 -14.21 -22.39 53.90
N GLY A 33 -13.30 -21.49 53.55
CA GLY A 33 -12.00 -21.82 52.96
C GLY A 33 -12.07 -22.44 51.55
N GLY A 34 -13.23 -22.39 50.88
CA GLY A 34 -13.43 -22.87 49.53
C GLY A 34 -13.12 -21.79 48.49
N ASP A 35 -12.81 -22.21 47.26
CA ASP A 35 -12.57 -21.29 46.15
C ASP A 35 -13.90 -20.69 45.66
N PRO A 36 -14.04 -19.35 45.59
CA PRO A 36 -15.23 -18.72 45.03
C PRO A 36 -15.36 -18.97 43.51
N VAL A 37 -16.61 -19.03 43.06
CA VAL A 37 -16.93 -19.01 41.59
C VAL A 37 -17.13 -17.59 41.14
N TYR A 38 -16.57 -17.26 39.99
CA TYR A 38 -16.59 -15.90 39.46
C TYR A 38 -17.50 -15.79 38.23
N THR A 39 -18.27 -14.69 38.14
CA THR A 39 -19.11 -14.34 36.99
C THR A 39 -18.92 -12.87 36.61
N LEU A 40 -19.07 -12.57 35.31
CA LEU A 40 -19.18 -11.21 34.84
C LEU A 40 -20.62 -10.75 35.05
N GLU A 41 -20.85 -9.80 35.95
CA GLU A 41 -22.19 -9.40 36.38
C GLU A 41 -22.74 -8.22 35.59
N SER A 42 -21.88 -7.27 35.22
CA SER A 42 -22.25 -6.11 34.42
C SER A 42 -21.06 -5.57 33.65
N GLY A 43 -21.33 -4.74 32.62
CA GLY A 43 -20.32 -4.20 31.73
C GLY A 43 -19.80 -5.25 30.74
N SER A 44 -18.66 -4.96 30.14
CA SER A 44 -17.97 -5.88 29.22
C SER A 44 -16.47 -5.74 29.34
N ILE A 45 -15.76 -6.87 29.27
CA ILE A 45 -14.30 -6.86 29.07
C ILE A 45 -13.99 -6.35 27.65
N PRO A 46 -12.76 -5.86 27.38
CA PRO A 46 -12.35 -5.48 26.03
C PRO A 46 -12.58 -6.61 25.02
N ALA A 47 -13.02 -6.25 23.81
CA ALA A 47 -13.19 -7.20 22.72
C ALA A 47 -11.87 -7.92 22.40
N GLY A 48 -11.96 -9.19 22.02
CA GLY A 48 -10.81 -10.08 21.79
C GLY A 48 -10.28 -10.75 23.06
N LEU A 49 -10.65 -10.28 24.27
CA LEU A 49 -10.34 -10.97 25.52
C LEU A 49 -11.46 -11.94 25.92
N SER A 50 -11.09 -12.97 26.66
CA SER A 50 -12.00 -13.98 27.23
C SER A 50 -11.95 -13.98 28.76
N PHE A 51 -13.09 -14.32 29.37
CA PHE A 51 -13.24 -14.45 30.83
C PHE A 51 -13.38 -15.93 31.20
N ALA A 52 -12.64 -16.37 32.21
CA ALA A 52 -12.75 -17.70 32.77
C ALA A 52 -12.75 -17.65 34.31
N SER A 53 -13.63 -18.42 34.96
CA SER A 53 -13.58 -18.67 36.39
C SER A 53 -12.69 -19.88 36.66
N THR A 54 -11.67 -19.71 37.48
CA THR A 54 -10.72 -20.77 37.86
C THR A 54 -10.61 -20.85 39.39
N SER A 55 -9.98 -21.89 39.91
CA SER A 55 -9.68 -22.01 41.37
C SER A 55 -8.75 -20.92 41.89
N SER A 56 -7.92 -20.31 40.99
CA SER A 56 -7.01 -19.21 41.36
C SER A 56 -7.63 -17.83 41.23
N GLY A 57 -8.86 -17.71 40.68
CA GLY A 57 -9.53 -16.41 40.45
C GLY A 57 -10.25 -16.34 39.12
N ALA A 58 -10.84 -15.17 38.86
CA ALA A 58 -11.32 -14.83 37.55
C ALA A 58 -10.12 -14.45 36.67
N VAL A 59 -9.92 -15.19 35.58
CA VAL A 59 -8.84 -14.95 34.61
C VAL A 59 -9.40 -14.26 33.36
N ILE A 60 -8.84 -13.10 33.02
CA ILE A 60 -9.13 -12.38 31.79
C ILE A 60 -7.88 -12.46 30.90
N SER A 61 -8.00 -13.13 29.75
CA SER A 61 -6.85 -13.42 28.89
C SER A 61 -7.20 -13.38 27.42
N GLY A 62 -6.19 -13.31 26.57
CA GLY A 62 -6.34 -13.28 25.12
C GLY A 62 -5.58 -12.14 24.47
N THR A 63 -6.02 -11.75 23.27
CA THR A 63 -5.48 -10.63 22.50
C THR A 63 -6.58 -9.59 22.28
N ALA A 64 -6.39 -8.39 22.81
CA ALA A 64 -7.37 -7.32 22.63
C ALA A 64 -7.50 -6.93 21.17
N ASP A 65 -8.74 -6.71 20.72
CA ASP A 65 -8.98 -6.18 19.35
C ASP A 65 -8.41 -4.78 19.21
N ALA A 66 -8.11 -4.41 17.93
CA ALA A 66 -7.55 -3.13 17.61
C ALA A 66 -8.52 -1.97 17.93
N VAL A 67 -7.99 -0.89 18.51
CA VAL A 67 -8.71 0.35 18.80
C VAL A 67 -8.00 1.54 18.18
N GLY A 68 -8.75 2.49 17.61
CA GLY A 68 -8.20 3.71 17.01
C GLY A 68 -7.88 4.83 18.02
N SER A 69 -8.35 4.70 19.26
CA SER A 69 -8.06 5.59 20.39
C SER A 69 -8.05 4.78 21.68
N ASN A 70 -7.36 5.27 22.72
CA ASN A 70 -7.36 4.61 24.02
C ASN A 70 -8.80 4.37 24.50
N THR A 71 -9.15 3.12 24.71
CA THR A 71 -10.51 2.70 25.08
C THR A 71 -10.48 1.97 26.42
N THR A 72 -11.22 2.47 27.41
CA THR A 72 -11.36 1.83 28.72
C THR A 72 -12.68 1.09 28.79
N SER A 73 -12.61 -0.20 29.09
CA SER A 73 -13.77 -1.05 29.41
C SER A 73 -13.90 -1.18 30.92
N THR A 74 -15.08 -0.89 31.45
CA THR A 74 -15.43 -1.03 32.86
C THR A 74 -16.43 -2.17 33.03
N PHE A 75 -16.21 -3.05 34.01
CA PHE A 75 -17.03 -4.24 34.27
C PHE A 75 -17.00 -4.63 35.70
N THR A 76 -18.06 -5.34 36.16
CA THR A 76 -18.20 -5.82 37.49
C THR A 76 -18.05 -7.35 37.52
N ILE A 77 -17.17 -7.85 38.39
CA ILE A 77 -17.02 -9.27 38.68
C ILE A 77 -17.71 -9.58 40.01
N ARG A 78 -18.55 -10.60 40.00
CA ARG A 78 -19.14 -11.22 41.20
C ARG A 78 -18.32 -12.43 41.61
N ALA A 79 -17.92 -12.49 42.86
CA ALA A 79 -17.44 -13.70 43.54
C ALA A 79 -18.56 -14.30 44.36
N LYS A 80 -18.83 -15.60 44.20
CA LYS A 80 -19.87 -16.34 44.91
C LYS A 80 -19.25 -17.55 45.62
N ASP A 81 -19.52 -17.70 46.92
CA ASP A 81 -19.09 -18.87 47.72
C ASP A 81 -20.07 -20.06 47.59
N ALA A 82 -19.71 -21.18 48.23
CA ALA A 82 -20.51 -22.40 48.27
C ALA A 82 -21.84 -22.23 49.03
N ALA A 83 -21.91 -21.29 49.98
CA ALA A 83 -23.10 -20.94 50.75
C ALA A 83 -24.01 -19.96 50.02
N SER A 84 -23.65 -19.57 48.79
CA SER A 84 -24.35 -18.60 47.94
C SER A 84 -24.24 -17.14 48.40
N ASN A 85 -23.35 -16.79 49.31
CA ASN A 85 -23.01 -15.38 49.56
C ASN A 85 -22.25 -14.81 48.40
N THR A 86 -22.47 -13.52 48.08
CA THR A 86 -21.86 -12.85 46.95
C THR A 86 -21.15 -11.56 47.34
N SER A 87 -20.12 -11.23 46.63
CA SER A 87 -19.44 -9.93 46.68
C SER A 87 -19.18 -9.43 45.26
N ASP A 88 -19.49 -8.17 44.98
CA ASP A 88 -19.31 -7.54 43.68
C ASP A 88 -18.20 -6.52 43.76
N ARG A 89 -17.36 -6.44 42.70
CA ARG A 89 -16.33 -5.45 42.60
C ARG A 89 -16.13 -4.98 41.15
N GLU A 90 -16.02 -3.66 41.00
CA GLU A 90 -15.81 -3.04 39.70
C GLU A 90 -14.31 -2.99 39.35
N PHE A 91 -14.01 -3.31 38.09
CA PHE A 91 -12.68 -3.27 37.49
C PHE A 91 -12.70 -2.58 36.15
N SER A 92 -11.53 -2.15 35.67
CA SER A 92 -11.38 -1.64 34.34
C SER A 92 -10.08 -2.13 33.68
N ILE A 93 -10.10 -2.20 32.35
CA ILE A 93 -8.93 -2.44 31.51
C ILE A 93 -8.93 -1.40 30.41
N THR A 94 -7.80 -0.75 30.17
CA THR A 94 -7.61 0.19 29.07
C THR A 94 -6.85 -0.49 27.93
N VAL A 95 -7.40 -0.50 26.71
CA VAL A 95 -6.69 -0.86 25.49
C VAL A 95 -6.11 0.43 24.91
N SER A 96 -4.79 0.50 24.77
CA SER A 96 -4.13 1.66 24.18
C SER A 96 -4.13 1.60 22.64
N ALA A 97 -4.39 2.73 21.99
CA ALA A 97 -4.16 2.85 20.57
C ALA A 97 -2.67 2.67 20.25
N PRO A 98 -2.32 2.18 19.04
CA PRO A 98 -0.93 2.07 18.64
C PRO A 98 -0.31 3.47 18.52
N THR A 99 0.92 3.59 18.94
CA THR A 99 1.74 4.76 18.62
C THR A 99 2.44 4.51 17.30
N TYR A 100 2.36 5.47 16.37
CA TYR A 100 3.01 5.33 15.09
C TYR A 100 3.76 6.61 14.67
N GLN A 101 4.75 6.43 13.80
CA GLN A 101 5.47 7.53 13.15
C GLN A 101 5.50 7.27 11.64
N SER A 102 5.08 8.29 10.86
CA SER A 102 5.13 8.27 9.40
C SER A 102 6.25 9.15 8.88
N PHE A 103 7.03 8.62 7.93
CA PHE A 103 8.07 9.34 7.21
C PHE A 103 7.65 9.54 5.77
N THR A 104 7.37 10.78 5.39
CA THR A 104 7.11 11.21 4.00
C THR A 104 8.35 11.83 3.35
N SER A 105 9.46 11.89 4.09
CA SER A 105 10.80 12.27 3.67
C SER A 105 11.83 11.47 4.46
N SER A 106 13.03 11.34 3.92
CA SER A 106 14.14 10.67 4.59
C SER A 106 14.45 11.33 5.93
N GLY A 107 14.86 10.52 6.92
CA GLY A 107 15.11 10.98 8.28
C GLY A 107 15.66 9.86 9.17
N THR A 108 15.42 9.99 10.46
CA THR A 108 15.87 9.02 11.47
C THR A 108 14.72 8.67 12.41
N PHE A 109 14.49 7.38 12.60
CA PHE A 109 13.59 6.87 13.63
C PHE A 109 14.38 6.71 14.93
N SER A 110 13.97 7.44 15.98
CA SER A 110 14.51 7.26 17.33
C SER A 110 13.66 6.23 18.06
N VAL A 111 14.25 5.10 18.41
CA VAL A 111 13.56 4.00 19.08
C VAL A 111 13.24 4.42 20.52
N PRO A 112 11.97 4.42 20.97
CA PRO A 112 11.66 4.75 22.35
C PRO A 112 12.32 3.80 23.35
N SER A 113 12.59 4.28 24.56
CA SER A 113 13.08 3.44 25.65
C SER A 113 12.04 2.35 25.97
N GLY A 114 12.49 1.10 26.09
CA GLY A 114 11.60 -0.04 26.36
C GLY A 114 11.00 -0.69 25.11
N VAL A 115 11.11 -0.10 23.91
CA VAL A 115 10.64 -0.71 22.66
C VAL A 115 11.75 -1.59 22.08
N SER A 116 11.53 -2.89 21.99
CA SER A 116 12.47 -3.87 21.42
C SER A 116 12.05 -4.43 20.06
N SER A 117 10.81 -4.17 19.64
CA SER A 117 10.29 -4.55 18.31
C SER A 117 9.27 -3.54 17.83
N VAL A 118 9.16 -3.40 16.50
CA VAL A 118 8.22 -2.50 15.82
C VAL A 118 7.60 -3.21 14.62
N ASP A 119 6.40 -2.78 14.20
CA ASP A 119 5.86 -3.17 12.91
C ASP A 119 6.18 -2.09 11.89
N VAL A 120 6.65 -2.49 10.73
CA VAL A 120 7.15 -1.54 9.72
C VAL A 120 6.47 -1.79 8.38
N LEU A 121 5.95 -0.73 7.79
CA LEU A 121 5.55 -0.67 6.38
C LEU A 121 6.56 0.21 5.63
N VAL A 122 7.23 -0.35 4.63
CA VAL A 122 8.15 0.37 3.76
C VAL A 122 7.59 0.33 2.34
N VAL A 123 7.30 1.49 1.76
CA VAL A 123 6.81 1.63 0.39
C VAL A 123 7.76 2.51 -0.39
N ALA A 124 8.29 2.01 -1.48
CA ALA A 124 9.20 2.74 -2.36
C ALA A 124 8.45 3.73 -3.27
N GLY A 125 9.17 4.57 -3.98
CA GLY A 125 8.61 5.44 -5.01
C GLY A 125 8.11 4.63 -6.20
N GLY A 126 6.96 5.02 -6.77
CA GLY A 126 6.42 4.44 -8.01
C GLY A 126 7.18 4.88 -9.24
N GLY A 127 7.12 4.12 -10.32
CA GLY A 127 7.71 4.45 -11.61
C GLY A 127 6.91 5.49 -12.40
N ALA A 128 7.56 6.23 -13.28
CA ALA A 128 6.92 7.06 -14.27
C ALA A 128 6.20 6.23 -15.34
N ALA A 129 5.20 6.78 -16.00
CA ALA A 129 4.64 6.15 -17.18
C ALA A 129 5.50 6.39 -18.41
N GLY A 130 5.38 5.52 -19.41
CA GLY A 130 5.95 5.75 -20.73
C GLY A 130 5.28 6.94 -21.42
N PRO A 131 6.03 7.77 -22.15
CA PRO A 131 5.49 8.89 -22.93
C PRO A 131 4.59 8.41 -24.07
N GLU A 132 3.82 9.33 -24.61
CA GLU A 132 2.84 9.14 -25.69
C GLU A 132 1.77 8.10 -25.31
N HIS A 133 1.58 7.03 -26.08
CA HIS A 133 0.74 5.89 -25.79
C HIS A 133 1.53 4.80 -25.05
N GLY A 134 2.33 5.22 -24.08
CA GLY A 134 3.18 4.33 -23.31
C GLY A 134 2.43 3.49 -22.27
N GLY A 135 3.12 2.51 -21.72
CA GLY A 135 2.63 1.70 -20.62
C GLY A 135 2.51 2.52 -19.32
N GLY A 136 1.64 2.07 -18.42
CA GLY A 136 1.55 2.62 -17.07
C GLY A 136 2.79 2.29 -16.24
N GLY A 137 3.21 3.21 -15.34
CA GLY A 137 4.31 2.97 -14.42
C GLY A 137 3.95 1.91 -13.38
N GLY A 138 4.92 1.09 -13.00
CA GLY A 138 4.78 0.13 -11.90
C GLY A 138 4.78 0.84 -10.54
N ALA A 139 4.08 0.29 -9.57
CA ALA A 139 4.14 0.76 -8.20
C ALA A 139 5.52 0.50 -7.58
N GLY A 140 5.90 1.28 -6.57
CA GLY A 140 6.99 0.94 -5.68
C GLY A 140 6.77 -0.42 -5.01
N GLY A 141 7.86 -1.15 -4.77
CA GLY A 141 7.82 -2.35 -3.94
C GLY A 141 7.31 -1.99 -2.54
N LEU A 142 6.64 -2.94 -1.92
CA LEU A 142 6.08 -2.79 -0.59
C LEU A 142 6.62 -3.91 0.30
N ILE A 143 7.03 -3.56 1.52
CA ILE A 143 7.39 -4.51 2.58
C ILE A 143 6.50 -4.21 3.77
N TYR A 144 5.84 -5.25 4.31
CA TYR A 144 5.22 -5.20 5.62
C TYR A 144 5.90 -6.22 6.53
N ARG A 145 6.70 -5.73 7.47
CA ARG A 145 7.47 -6.55 8.41
C ARG A 145 6.96 -6.34 9.85
N PRO A 146 6.08 -7.24 10.34
CA PRO A 146 5.68 -7.22 11.74
C PRO A 146 6.82 -7.70 12.64
N GLY A 147 6.91 -7.14 13.84
CA GLY A 147 7.86 -7.55 14.86
C GLY A 147 9.33 -7.37 14.46
N PHE A 148 9.69 -6.35 13.69
CA PHE A 148 11.07 -6.03 13.35
C PHE A 148 11.84 -5.66 14.61
N THR A 149 12.92 -6.39 14.93
CA THR A 149 13.72 -6.20 16.14
C THR A 149 14.47 -4.88 16.09
N VAL A 150 14.39 -4.09 17.16
CA VAL A 150 15.08 -2.82 17.32
C VAL A 150 15.78 -2.75 18.68
N THR A 151 16.78 -1.89 18.81
CA THR A 151 17.47 -1.65 20.07
C THR A 151 16.82 -0.47 20.82
N PRO A 152 16.28 -0.67 22.04
CA PRO A 152 15.69 0.42 22.83
C PRO A 152 16.65 1.61 22.99
N GLY A 153 16.17 2.82 22.77
CA GLY A 153 16.97 4.05 22.79
C GLY A 153 17.94 4.22 21.61
N GLY A 154 17.98 3.27 20.66
CA GLY A 154 18.79 3.36 19.45
C GLY A 154 18.15 4.24 18.36
N THR A 155 18.82 4.33 17.23
CA THR A 155 18.34 5.05 16.04
C THR A 155 18.42 4.21 14.79
N ILE A 156 17.47 4.40 13.86
CA ILE A 156 17.43 3.72 12.56
C ILE A 156 17.31 4.77 11.46
N THR A 157 18.19 4.71 10.46
CA THR A 157 18.10 5.56 9.28
C THR A 157 16.90 5.14 8.43
N VAL A 158 16.12 6.14 8.00
CA VAL A 158 14.98 5.98 7.12
C VAL A 158 15.23 6.73 5.83
N THR A 159 15.14 6.02 4.71
CA THR A 159 15.15 6.62 3.36
C THR A 159 13.76 6.48 2.76
N VAL A 160 13.23 7.57 2.22
CA VAL A 160 11.96 7.57 1.48
C VAL A 160 12.25 7.91 0.04
N GLY A 161 12.00 6.95 -0.85
CA GLY A 161 12.26 7.07 -2.28
C GLY A 161 11.30 8.03 -2.98
N ASP A 162 11.81 8.85 -3.87
CA ASP A 162 11.00 9.70 -4.74
C ASP A 162 10.42 8.87 -5.90
N GLY A 163 9.29 9.33 -6.45
CA GLY A 163 8.72 8.75 -7.65
C GLY A 163 9.59 9.01 -8.89
N GLY A 164 9.54 8.11 -9.84
CA GLY A 164 10.19 8.26 -11.14
C GLY A 164 9.57 9.44 -11.89
N VAL A 165 10.40 10.20 -12.61
CA VAL A 165 9.96 11.33 -13.44
C VAL A 165 9.98 10.93 -14.92
N SER A 166 8.95 11.31 -15.67
CA SER A 166 8.99 11.22 -17.13
C SER A 166 9.79 12.39 -17.68
N SER A 167 10.76 12.12 -18.56
CA SER A 167 11.45 13.20 -19.23
C SER A 167 10.52 13.84 -20.26
N ALA A 168 10.38 15.18 -20.21
CA ALA A 168 9.75 15.92 -21.26
C ALA A 168 10.69 15.93 -22.48
N SER A 169 10.25 15.38 -23.63
CA SER A 169 10.93 15.61 -24.92
C SER A 169 10.65 17.04 -25.37
N THR A 170 11.67 17.81 -25.74
CA THR A 170 11.55 19.25 -26.07
C THR A 170 11.52 19.55 -27.56
N GLY A 171 11.43 18.55 -28.44
CA GLY A 171 11.41 18.80 -29.90
C GLY A 171 10.93 17.62 -30.74
N PRO A 172 10.53 17.88 -31.99
CA PRO A 172 10.02 16.84 -32.91
C PRO A 172 11.09 15.85 -33.38
N ALA A 173 12.36 16.11 -33.09
CA ALA A 173 13.49 15.25 -33.41
C ALA A 173 14.09 14.57 -32.19
N ASP A 174 13.61 14.92 -30.97
CA ASP A 174 14.18 14.40 -29.77
C ASP A 174 13.55 13.03 -29.43
N ASN A 175 14.39 12.02 -29.35
CA ASN A 175 14.00 10.70 -28.91
C ASN A 175 13.45 10.82 -27.47
N PRO A 176 12.14 10.60 -27.22
CA PRO A 176 11.60 10.67 -25.86
C PRO A 176 12.35 9.65 -25.01
N GLN A 177 13.03 10.14 -23.98
CA GLN A 177 13.75 9.27 -23.07
C GLN A 177 12.74 8.39 -22.33
N PRO A 178 13.04 7.11 -22.09
CA PRO A 178 12.19 6.26 -21.26
C PRO A 178 11.94 6.94 -19.91
N GLY A 179 10.75 6.75 -19.37
CA GLY A 179 10.42 7.20 -18.03
C GLY A 179 11.41 6.62 -17.03
N TRP A 180 11.61 7.29 -15.91
CA TRP A 180 12.55 6.84 -14.88
C TRP A 180 11.85 5.94 -13.88
N THR A 181 12.59 4.94 -13.41
CA THR A 181 12.14 4.11 -12.30
C THR A 181 12.02 4.94 -11.02
N GLY A 182 11.14 4.54 -10.11
CA GLY A 182 11.09 5.09 -8.77
C GLY A 182 12.36 4.79 -7.96
N GLN A 183 12.55 5.50 -6.87
CA GLN A 183 13.68 5.28 -5.97
C GLN A 183 13.31 4.33 -4.84
N ASP A 184 14.33 3.61 -4.33
CA ASP A 184 14.18 2.69 -3.20
C ASP A 184 13.82 3.43 -1.90
N SER A 185 12.99 2.81 -1.06
CA SER A 185 12.80 3.21 0.34
C SER A 185 13.45 2.20 1.27
N VAL A 186 14.05 2.68 2.36
CA VAL A 186 14.83 1.85 3.29
C VAL A 186 14.44 2.12 4.74
N PHE A 187 14.32 1.06 5.53
CA PHE A 187 14.25 1.11 6.99
C PHE A 187 15.24 0.08 7.57
N GLY A 188 16.36 0.55 8.10
CA GLY A 188 17.42 -0.34 8.58
C GLY A 188 17.91 -1.29 7.49
N THR A 189 17.66 -2.58 7.65
CA THR A 189 18.02 -3.63 6.70
C THR A 189 16.96 -3.92 5.63
N LEU A 190 15.76 -3.33 5.76
CA LEU A 190 14.65 -3.53 4.83
C LEU A 190 14.78 -2.56 3.66
N THR A 191 14.80 -3.06 2.42
CA THR A 191 14.85 -2.25 1.21
C THR A 191 13.68 -2.59 0.29
N ALA A 192 12.73 -1.66 0.18
CA ALA A 192 11.69 -1.70 -0.83
C ALA A 192 12.22 -1.08 -2.13
N LYS A 193 12.07 -1.80 -3.24
CA LYS A 193 12.58 -1.41 -4.55
C LYS A 193 11.69 -0.41 -5.26
N GLY A 194 12.26 0.60 -5.89
CA GLY A 194 11.53 1.56 -6.71
C GLY A 194 10.73 0.87 -7.83
N GLY A 195 9.58 1.44 -8.19
CA GLY A 195 8.71 0.94 -9.26
C GLY A 195 9.34 1.09 -10.64
N GLY A 196 9.09 0.15 -11.54
CA GLY A 196 9.56 0.18 -12.92
C GLY A 196 8.84 1.23 -13.77
N SER A 197 9.51 1.86 -14.72
CA SER A 197 8.85 2.78 -15.67
C SER A 197 8.02 2.00 -16.70
N GLY A 198 6.96 2.63 -17.21
CA GLY A 198 6.19 2.10 -18.34
C GLY A 198 7.00 2.08 -19.62
N GLY A 199 6.73 1.10 -20.50
CA GLY A 199 7.31 1.01 -21.83
C GLY A 199 7.00 2.24 -22.65
N ASN A 200 7.91 2.59 -23.57
CA ASN A 200 7.83 3.75 -24.46
C ASN A 200 7.74 3.30 -25.92
N TYR A 201 6.87 3.92 -26.68
CA TYR A 201 6.86 3.79 -28.13
C TYR A 201 7.40 5.06 -28.81
N HIS A 202 8.32 4.89 -29.76
CA HIS A 202 8.75 5.93 -30.69
C HIS A 202 8.98 5.31 -32.07
N PRO A 203 8.52 5.95 -33.18
CA PRO A 203 8.81 5.49 -34.53
C PRO A 203 10.34 5.43 -34.76
N GLY A 204 10.87 4.23 -35.03
CA GLY A 204 12.30 3.99 -35.20
C GLY A 204 13.04 3.43 -33.99
N ASN A 205 12.36 3.20 -32.86
CA ASN A 205 12.98 2.61 -31.68
C ASN A 205 13.27 1.11 -31.83
N SER A 206 14.32 0.69 -31.13
CA SER A 206 14.63 -0.73 -30.95
C SER A 206 13.56 -1.46 -30.16
N PRO A 207 13.37 -2.77 -30.35
CA PRO A 207 12.36 -3.57 -29.66
C PRO A 207 12.36 -3.49 -28.13
N GLY A 208 13.48 -3.14 -27.52
CA GLY A 208 13.64 -3.07 -26.06
C GLY A 208 12.95 -1.90 -25.37
N THR A 209 12.53 -0.87 -26.09
CA THR A 209 11.92 0.32 -25.49
C THR A 209 10.42 0.22 -25.26
N VAL A 210 9.75 -0.72 -25.94
CA VAL A 210 8.30 -0.97 -25.78
C VAL A 210 7.96 -1.83 -24.56
N GLN A 211 8.98 -2.44 -23.94
CA GLN A 211 8.79 -3.21 -22.73
C GLN A 211 8.72 -2.31 -21.51
N GLY A 212 7.93 -2.69 -20.51
CA GLY A 212 7.97 -2.07 -19.20
C GLY A 212 9.29 -2.41 -18.49
N ASP A 213 9.83 -1.46 -17.72
CA ASP A 213 11.05 -1.68 -16.96
C ASP A 213 10.81 -2.56 -15.71
N PRO A 214 11.80 -3.31 -15.31
CA PRO A 214 11.80 -3.98 -14.02
C PRO A 214 11.74 -2.98 -12.86
N GLY A 215 11.08 -3.37 -11.80
CA GLY A 215 10.98 -2.55 -10.58
C GLY A 215 10.39 -3.33 -9.42
N GLY A 216 10.17 -2.66 -8.28
CA GLY A 216 9.49 -3.23 -7.12
C GLY A 216 8.21 -3.93 -7.54
N SER A 217 7.29 -3.19 -8.16
CA SER A 217 6.37 -3.70 -9.18
C SER A 217 6.81 -3.15 -10.53
N ALA A 218 6.59 -3.90 -11.60
CA ALA A 218 7.13 -3.56 -12.92
C ALA A 218 6.21 -2.67 -13.73
N GLY A 219 6.76 -1.94 -14.69
CA GLY A 219 5.99 -1.16 -15.67
C GLY A 219 5.22 -2.03 -16.66
N GLY A 220 4.14 -1.49 -17.21
CA GLY A 220 3.35 -2.08 -18.30
C GLY A 220 4.01 -1.89 -19.67
N GLY A 221 3.71 -2.75 -20.62
CA GLY A 221 4.18 -2.64 -22.00
C GLY A 221 3.51 -1.49 -22.76
N ALA A 222 4.23 -0.87 -23.68
CA ALA A 222 3.69 0.11 -24.62
C ALA A 222 3.11 -0.58 -25.86
N ALA A 223 2.05 -0.02 -26.43
CA ALA A 223 1.52 -0.47 -27.70
C ALA A 223 2.46 -0.01 -28.85
N PRO A 224 2.95 -0.93 -29.72
CA PRO A 224 3.68 -0.53 -30.89
C PRO A 224 2.72 0.17 -31.88
N GLY A 225 3.20 1.21 -32.55
CA GLY A 225 2.50 1.79 -33.69
C GLY A 225 2.48 0.84 -34.90
N SER A 226 2.01 1.33 -36.04
CA SER A 226 1.97 0.58 -37.29
C SER A 226 3.39 0.18 -37.74
N GLY A 227 3.76 -1.09 -37.60
CA GLY A 227 5.05 -1.60 -38.06
C GLY A 227 5.39 -2.97 -37.44
N PRO A 228 6.41 -3.67 -37.93
CA PRO A 228 6.81 -4.98 -37.44
C PRO A 228 7.57 -4.94 -36.11
N VAL A 229 7.17 -4.08 -35.20
CA VAL A 229 7.79 -3.99 -33.88
C VAL A 229 7.17 -5.03 -32.95
N PRO A 230 7.97 -5.81 -32.19
CA PRO A 230 7.46 -6.72 -31.21
C PRO A 230 6.51 -6.05 -30.22
N SER A 231 5.45 -6.73 -29.83
CA SER A 231 4.55 -6.28 -28.77
C SER A 231 5.32 -6.02 -27.48
N GLY A 232 4.99 -4.93 -26.77
CA GLY A 232 5.59 -4.62 -25.48
C GLY A 232 5.28 -5.67 -24.42
N GLY A 233 6.30 -6.31 -23.89
CA GLY A 233 6.17 -7.23 -22.76
C GLY A 233 6.05 -6.48 -21.41
N PRO A 234 5.61 -7.18 -20.36
CA PRO A 234 5.68 -6.65 -19.00
C PRO A 234 7.13 -6.60 -18.52
N GLY A 235 7.45 -5.66 -17.67
CA GLY A 235 8.67 -5.69 -16.88
C GLY A 235 8.63 -6.79 -15.81
N THR A 236 9.78 -7.06 -15.19
CA THR A 236 9.92 -8.06 -14.13
C THR A 236 9.72 -7.42 -12.76
N ALA A 237 8.94 -8.06 -11.89
CA ALA A 237 8.81 -7.65 -10.49
C ALA A 237 10.06 -8.06 -9.69
N LEU A 238 10.72 -7.10 -9.06
CA LEU A 238 11.97 -7.31 -8.31
C LEU A 238 11.76 -7.45 -6.81
N GLN A 239 10.67 -6.88 -6.24
CA GLN A 239 10.48 -6.89 -4.78
C GLN A 239 10.36 -8.29 -4.18
N PRO A 240 9.59 -9.23 -4.76
CA PRO A 240 9.48 -10.57 -4.18
C PRO A 240 10.79 -11.38 -4.20
N THR A 241 11.74 -10.99 -5.05
CA THR A 241 13.01 -11.70 -5.24
C THR A 241 14.18 -11.13 -4.43
N GLN A 242 13.92 -10.11 -3.60
CA GLN A 242 14.97 -9.54 -2.75
C GLN A 242 15.43 -10.53 -1.68
N PRO A 243 16.71 -10.50 -1.28
CA PRO A 243 17.24 -11.41 -0.26
C PRO A 243 16.69 -11.08 1.14
N GLY A 244 16.64 -12.11 1.99
CA GLY A 244 16.30 -11.99 3.40
C GLY A 244 14.90 -11.44 3.65
N GLU A 245 14.75 -10.66 4.72
CA GLU A 245 13.47 -10.11 5.15
C GLU A 245 12.82 -9.18 4.12
N SER A 246 13.61 -8.50 3.28
CA SER A 246 13.08 -7.64 2.23
C SER A 246 12.28 -8.40 1.17
N GLY A 247 12.63 -9.66 0.87
CA GLY A 247 11.87 -10.52 -0.05
C GLY A 247 10.76 -11.28 0.65
N ASN A 248 11.03 -11.88 1.82
CA ASN A 248 10.07 -12.72 2.54
C ASN A 248 8.78 -11.96 2.94
N TYR A 249 8.88 -10.66 3.19
CA TYR A 249 7.77 -9.77 3.54
C TYR A 249 7.43 -8.78 2.44
N GLY A 250 8.06 -8.95 1.25
CA GLY A 250 7.96 -8.02 0.13
C GLY A 250 6.88 -8.40 -0.86
N PHE A 251 6.25 -7.37 -1.45
CA PHE A 251 5.19 -7.49 -2.44
C PHE A 251 5.47 -6.60 -3.65
N GLY A 252 5.28 -7.17 -4.82
CA GLY A 252 5.35 -6.49 -6.11
C GLY A 252 4.95 -7.47 -7.20
N ASN A 253 4.34 -6.99 -8.26
CA ASN A 253 3.88 -7.82 -9.37
C ASN A 253 4.32 -7.26 -10.72
N VAL A 254 4.26 -8.09 -11.74
CA VAL A 254 4.55 -7.71 -13.12
C VAL A 254 3.49 -6.73 -13.66
N GLY A 255 3.88 -5.92 -14.64
CA GLY A 255 2.95 -5.13 -15.45
C GLY A 255 2.15 -6.02 -16.40
N GLY A 256 1.24 -5.41 -17.14
CA GLY A 256 0.54 -6.06 -18.24
C GLY A 256 1.38 -6.12 -19.52
N ALA A 257 1.05 -7.05 -20.39
CA ALA A 257 1.62 -7.21 -21.75
C ALA A 257 0.71 -6.58 -22.81
N ILE A 258 1.21 -6.45 -24.03
CA ILE A 258 0.41 -6.09 -25.19
C ILE A 258 0.03 -7.36 -25.96
N ALA A 259 -1.26 -7.64 -26.01
CA ALA A 259 -1.80 -8.82 -26.65
C ALA A 259 -2.00 -8.66 -28.17
N ALA A 260 -2.10 -7.42 -28.69
CA ALA A 260 -2.33 -7.14 -30.11
C ALA A 260 -1.65 -5.86 -30.59
N VAL A 261 -1.17 -5.89 -31.82
CA VAL A 261 -0.43 -4.80 -32.49
C VAL A 261 -1.30 -3.96 -33.44
N ASN A 262 -2.61 -4.13 -33.38
CA ASN A 262 -3.56 -3.45 -34.25
C ASN A 262 -4.27 -2.30 -33.51
N ALA A 263 -4.64 -1.27 -34.24
CA ALA A 263 -5.42 -0.17 -33.72
C ALA A 263 -6.81 -0.63 -33.20
N PRO A 264 -7.35 0.01 -32.12
CA PRO A 264 -6.76 1.10 -31.36
C PRO A 264 -5.58 0.60 -30.51
N TYR A 265 -4.48 1.35 -30.51
CA TYR A 265 -3.25 0.99 -29.80
C TYR A 265 -3.41 1.26 -28.31
N SER A 266 -3.82 0.24 -27.57
CA SER A 266 -4.07 0.33 -26.12
C SER A 266 -2.90 -0.28 -25.36
N SER A 267 -2.21 0.52 -24.56
CA SER A 267 -1.07 0.13 -23.77
C SER A 267 -1.47 -0.55 -22.47
N ALA A 268 -0.56 -1.30 -21.88
CA ALA A 268 -0.80 -2.08 -20.67
C ALA A 268 -0.62 -1.26 -19.41
N GLY A 269 -1.27 -1.68 -18.33
CA GLY A 269 -1.12 -1.11 -16.99
C GLY A 269 0.13 -1.62 -16.28
N GLY A 270 0.70 -0.79 -15.38
CA GLY A 270 1.78 -1.18 -14.47
C GLY A 270 1.32 -2.12 -13.36
N GLY A 271 2.21 -2.94 -12.82
CA GLY A 271 1.97 -3.81 -11.69
C GLY A 271 1.76 -3.04 -10.39
N GLY A 272 0.98 -3.58 -9.47
CA GLY A 272 0.81 -3.10 -8.09
C GLY A 272 1.31 -4.12 -7.08
N ALA A 273 1.43 -3.73 -5.82
CA ALA A 273 1.89 -4.65 -4.76
C ALA A 273 0.91 -5.80 -4.49
N GLY A 274 -0.38 -5.62 -4.78
CA GLY A 274 -1.44 -6.61 -4.55
C GLY A 274 -1.88 -7.38 -5.79
N GLY A 275 -1.53 -6.91 -7.01
CA GLY A 275 -1.94 -7.56 -8.25
C GLY A 275 -1.16 -7.13 -9.47
N VAL A 276 -1.24 -7.93 -10.50
CA VAL A 276 -0.61 -7.67 -11.81
C VAL A 276 -1.33 -6.52 -12.52
N GLY A 277 -0.59 -5.81 -13.40
CA GLY A 277 -1.19 -4.87 -14.34
C GLY A 277 -2.00 -5.59 -15.41
N ALA A 278 -3.10 -4.98 -15.88
CA ALA A 278 -3.90 -5.55 -16.95
C ALA A 278 -3.23 -5.35 -18.30
N ASP A 279 -3.43 -6.33 -19.19
CA ASP A 279 -2.93 -6.29 -20.56
C ASP A 279 -3.59 -5.18 -21.36
N GLY A 280 -2.80 -4.58 -22.27
CA GLY A 280 -3.31 -3.76 -23.36
C GLY A 280 -3.67 -4.62 -24.57
N GLY A 281 -4.50 -4.11 -25.45
CA GLY A 281 -4.91 -4.90 -26.59
C GLY A 281 -5.69 -4.15 -27.65
N ALA A 282 -6.33 -4.87 -28.58
CA ALA A 282 -7.14 -4.33 -29.68
C ALA A 282 -8.50 -3.77 -29.21
N SER A 283 -8.73 -3.63 -27.93
CA SER A 283 -9.93 -3.02 -27.37
C SER A 283 -9.76 -1.52 -27.25
N ALA A 284 -10.89 -0.79 -27.30
CA ALA A 284 -10.90 0.66 -27.09
C ALA A 284 -10.49 1.09 -25.65
N ARG A 285 -10.03 0.15 -24.81
CA ARG A 285 -9.64 0.38 -23.43
C ARG A 285 -8.22 -0.10 -23.16
N ALA A 286 -7.40 0.78 -22.61
CA ALA A 286 -6.06 0.45 -22.16
C ALA A 286 -6.10 -0.40 -20.86
N GLY A 287 -5.00 -1.08 -20.56
CA GLY A 287 -4.88 -1.91 -19.37
C GLY A 287 -4.93 -1.10 -18.08
N ASN A 288 -5.70 -1.57 -17.10
CA ASN A 288 -5.74 -0.98 -15.76
C ASN A 288 -4.44 -1.28 -15.00
N GLY A 289 -4.05 -0.38 -14.10
CA GLY A 289 -3.00 -0.63 -13.14
C GLY A 289 -3.38 -1.72 -12.14
N GLY A 290 -2.38 -2.49 -11.70
CA GLY A 290 -2.54 -3.50 -10.67
C GLY A 290 -2.91 -2.91 -9.32
N ILE A 291 -3.77 -3.59 -8.57
CA ILE A 291 -4.18 -3.15 -7.22
C ILE A 291 -2.98 -3.15 -6.25
N GLY A 292 -2.96 -2.21 -5.32
CA GLY A 292 -2.06 -2.20 -4.17
C GLY A 292 -2.49 -3.13 -3.03
N LYS A 293 -1.85 -2.99 -1.88
CA LYS A 293 -2.20 -3.73 -0.65
C LYS A 293 -2.67 -2.78 0.44
N ALA A 294 -3.68 -3.24 1.20
CA ALA A 294 -4.28 -2.48 2.27
C ALA A 294 -3.67 -2.86 3.63
N TYR A 295 -3.41 -1.85 4.46
CA TYR A 295 -2.93 -2.01 5.83
C TYR A 295 -3.59 -1.00 6.77
N THR A 296 -3.79 -1.42 8.02
CA THR A 296 -4.29 -0.56 9.12
C THR A 296 -3.15 -0.07 10.01
N ILE A 297 -1.90 -0.11 9.53
CA ILE A 297 -0.68 0.08 10.33
C ILE A 297 -0.60 1.45 11.03
N ALA A 298 -1.23 2.49 10.47
CA ALA A 298 -1.14 3.84 11.03
C ALA A 298 -1.94 3.99 12.34
N ASP A 299 -3.18 3.52 12.36
CA ASP A 299 -4.09 3.73 13.51
C ASP A 299 -4.71 2.44 14.04
N GLY A 300 -4.36 1.30 13.46
CA GLY A 300 -4.89 -0.02 13.83
C GLY A 300 -6.30 -0.31 13.27
N THR A 301 -7.00 0.67 12.71
CA THR A 301 -8.41 0.54 12.31
C THR A 301 -8.70 0.94 10.87
N THR A 302 -8.14 2.06 10.39
CA THR A 302 -8.39 2.59 9.05
C THR A 302 -7.56 1.84 8.01
N SER A 303 -8.25 1.13 7.12
CA SER A 303 -7.59 0.39 6.02
C SER A 303 -7.19 1.35 4.90
N VAL A 304 -5.89 1.42 4.63
CA VAL A 304 -5.29 2.29 3.62
C VAL A 304 -4.54 1.45 2.60
N TYR A 305 -4.85 1.64 1.30
CA TYR A 305 -4.13 1.00 0.21
C TYR A 305 -2.85 1.74 -0.16
N TYR A 306 -1.77 1.00 -0.44
CA TYR A 306 -0.46 1.49 -0.89
C TYR A 306 0.00 0.72 -2.12
N ALA A 307 0.85 1.34 -2.92
CA ALA A 307 1.54 0.74 -4.06
C ALA A 307 0.59 0.17 -5.13
N GLY A 308 -0.34 0.97 -5.64
CA GLY A 308 -1.14 0.69 -6.84
C GLY A 308 -0.39 1.04 -8.12
N GLY A 309 -0.50 0.24 -9.18
CA GLY A 309 0.11 0.49 -10.48
C GLY A 309 -0.61 1.56 -11.29
N GLY A 310 0.07 2.22 -12.22
CA GLY A 310 -0.51 3.20 -13.13
C GLY A 310 -1.29 2.57 -14.29
N GLY A 311 -2.29 3.27 -14.81
CA GLY A 311 -3.06 2.86 -16.00
C GLY A 311 -2.29 3.09 -17.29
N GLY A 312 -2.46 2.22 -18.29
CA GLY A 312 -1.91 2.37 -19.63
C GLY A 312 -2.61 3.46 -20.44
N GLY A 313 -1.92 3.98 -21.45
CA GLY A 313 -2.46 4.97 -22.38
C GLY A 313 -3.18 4.35 -23.56
N ASN A 314 -4.02 5.16 -24.21
CA ASN A 314 -4.72 4.76 -25.41
C ASN A 314 -4.41 5.72 -26.57
N TYR A 315 -4.24 5.17 -27.77
CA TYR A 315 -4.04 5.90 -29.00
C TYR A 315 -4.90 5.31 -30.12
N GLY A 316 -5.77 6.14 -30.69
CA GLY A 316 -6.52 5.80 -31.91
C GLY A 316 -6.02 6.69 -33.06
N PRO A 317 -5.82 6.16 -34.28
CA PRO A 317 -5.50 6.99 -35.45
C PRO A 317 -6.66 7.95 -35.75
N GLU A 318 -6.31 9.17 -36.12
CA GLU A 318 -7.25 10.20 -36.55
C GLU A 318 -8.22 9.64 -37.60
N GLY A 319 -9.52 9.73 -37.39
CA GLY A 319 -10.59 9.48 -38.33
C GLY A 319 -11.10 8.04 -38.48
N ASN A 320 -10.55 7.03 -37.81
CA ASN A 320 -10.93 5.63 -38.08
C ASN A 320 -11.88 4.96 -37.06
N TYR A 321 -12.26 5.66 -35.99
CA TYR A 321 -13.22 5.13 -35.02
C TYR A 321 -14.27 6.15 -34.60
N PRO A 322 -15.21 6.51 -35.53
CA PRO A 322 -16.32 7.39 -35.15
C PRO A 322 -17.24 6.65 -34.16
N GLY A 323 -17.37 7.17 -32.97
CA GLY A 323 -18.38 6.75 -31.99
C GLY A 323 -17.92 5.92 -30.79
N THR A 324 -16.65 5.59 -30.66
CA THR A 324 -16.14 4.90 -29.46
C THR A 324 -15.07 5.75 -28.75
N ALA A 325 -15.40 6.25 -27.55
CA ALA A 325 -14.43 6.86 -26.68
C ALA A 325 -13.32 5.86 -26.36
N SER A 326 -12.08 6.20 -26.68
CA SER A 326 -10.92 5.45 -26.24
C SER A 326 -10.67 5.74 -24.77
N GLN A 327 -10.79 4.74 -23.90
CA GLN A 327 -10.60 4.91 -22.46
C GLN A 327 -9.18 4.51 -22.05
N GLY A 328 -8.50 5.41 -21.34
CA GLY A 328 -7.28 5.07 -20.62
C GLY A 328 -7.53 4.00 -19.56
N GLY A 329 -6.50 3.31 -19.17
CA GLY A 329 -6.55 2.38 -18.03
C GLY A 329 -6.75 3.13 -16.73
N VAL A 330 -7.57 2.59 -15.84
CA VAL A 330 -7.75 3.15 -14.48
C VAL A 330 -6.53 2.77 -13.63
N GLY A 331 -6.01 3.72 -12.86
CA GLY A 331 -4.95 3.46 -11.90
C GLY A 331 -5.37 2.49 -10.81
N GLY A 332 -4.45 1.64 -10.37
CA GLY A 332 -4.69 0.68 -9.31
C GLY A 332 -4.97 1.35 -7.97
N GLN A 333 -5.91 0.79 -7.22
CA GLN A 333 -6.18 1.24 -5.84
C GLN A 333 -4.88 1.20 -5.02
N GLY A 334 -4.55 2.26 -4.30
CA GLY A 334 -3.26 2.41 -3.62
C GLY A 334 -2.38 3.50 -4.24
N GLY A 335 -3.00 4.40 -4.97
CA GLY A 335 -2.35 5.62 -5.49
C GLY A 335 -1.84 5.52 -6.91
N GLY A 336 -2.24 4.53 -7.69
CA GLY A 336 -1.97 4.50 -9.13
C GLY A 336 -2.67 5.64 -9.86
N GLY A 337 -1.97 6.31 -10.80
CA GLY A 337 -2.54 7.34 -11.66
C GLY A 337 -3.31 6.73 -12.84
N ASP A 338 -4.40 7.38 -13.25
CA ASP A 338 -5.16 6.97 -14.45
C ASP A 338 -4.39 7.30 -15.72
N GLY A 339 -4.47 6.43 -16.71
CA GLY A 339 -3.93 6.66 -18.05
C GLY A 339 -4.79 7.66 -18.84
N ASN A 340 -4.22 8.23 -19.90
CA ASN A 340 -4.91 9.16 -20.76
C ASN A 340 -6.07 8.52 -21.53
N SER A 341 -7.16 9.25 -21.72
CA SER A 341 -8.27 8.92 -22.60
C SER A 341 -8.43 9.96 -23.70
N LEU A 342 -8.84 9.54 -24.89
CA LEU A 342 -9.17 10.44 -26.00
C LEU A 342 -10.68 10.73 -26.02
N ALA A 343 -11.07 11.98 -26.29
CA ALA A 343 -12.46 12.36 -26.50
C ALA A 343 -13.00 11.75 -27.82
N ASN A 344 -14.32 11.50 -27.87
CA ASN A 344 -15.00 10.84 -28.99
C ASN A 344 -14.91 11.56 -30.33
N ASP A 345 -14.61 12.86 -30.35
CA ASP A 345 -14.71 13.71 -31.54
C ASP A 345 -13.44 14.48 -31.87
N GLN A 346 -12.32 14.19 -31.22
CA GLN A 346 -11.03 14.88 -31.40
C GLN A 346 -11.07 16.43 -31.24
N SER A 347 -12.23 16.99 -30.94
CA SER A 347 -12.41 18.45 -30.78
C SER A 347 -12.31 18.91 -29.33
N GLY A 348 -12.28 17.98 -28.37
CA GLY A 348 -12.11 18.24 -26.94
C GLY A 348 -10.73 17.85 -26.41
N PRO A 349 -10.24 18.50 -25.35
CA PRO A 349 -9.03 18.05 -24.68
C PRO A 349 -9.29 16.65 -24.10
N GLY A 350 -8.56 15.64 -24.58
CA GLY A 350 -8.52 14.32 -23.95
C GLY A 350 -8.12 14.46 -22.48
N GLN A 351 -8.47 13.47 -21.63
CA GLN A 351 -8.00 13.48 -20.26
C GLN A 351 -6.51 13.17 -20.23
N SER A 352 -5.72 14.04 -19.64
CA SER A 352 -4.30 13.79 -19.43
C SER A 352 -4.12 12.67 -18.42
N GLY A 353 -3.08 11.84 -18.60
CA GLY A 353 -2.69 10.88 -17.59
C GLY A 353 -2.41 11.56 -16.26
N GLN A 354 -2.58 10.82 -15.18
CA GLN A 354 -2.44 11.31 -13.82
C GLN A 354 -1.12 10.83 -13.19
N ASN A 355 -0.57 11.67 -12.32
CA ASN A 355 0.57 11.28 -11.50
C ASN A 355 0.17 10.19 -10.49
N GLY A 356 1.13 9.37 -10.11
CA GLY A 356 0.98 8.53 -8.92
C GLY A 356 0.78 9.39 -7.67
N THR A 357 -0.06 8.93 -6.76
CA THR A 357 -0.35 9.64 -5.50
C THR A 357 0.88 9.67 -4.60
N ALA A 358 1.29 10.85 -4.15
CA ALA A 358 2.39 11.01 -3.22
C ALA A 358 2.14 10.27 -1.88
N ASN A 359 3.21 9.75 -1.28
CA ASN A 359 3.18 9.01 -0.01
C ASN A 359 2.33 7.73 -0.07
N ARG A 360 2.19 7.17 -1.28
CA ARG A 360 1.54 5.88 -1.54
C ARG A 360 2.40 4.95 -2.38
N GLY A 361 3.45 5.47 -3.02
CA GLY A 361 4.29 4.69 -3.93
C GLY A 361 3.56 4.22 -5.19
N GLY A 362 2.52 4.93 -5.61
CA GLY A 362 1.74 4.56 -6.79
C GLY A 362 2.49 4.83 -8.10
N GLY A 363 2.31 3.96 -9.10
CA GLY A 363 2.80 4.17 -10.47
C GLY A 363 2.03 5.29 -11.18
N ALA A 364 2.68 5.99 -12.10
CA ALA A 364 2.05 7.03 -12.91
C ALA A 364 1.18 6.44 -14.04
N GLY A 365 0.07 7.08 -14.35
CA GLY A 365 -0.71 6.81 -15.56
C GLY A 365 -0.08 7.42 -16.81
N SER A 366 -0.24 6.78 -17.96
CA SER A 366 0.33 7.24 -19.22
C SER A 366 -0.17 8.64 -19.61
N PRO A 367 0.74 9.59 -19.97
CA PRO A 367 0.34 10.94 -20.34
C PRO A 367 -0.34 10.97 -21.72
N THR A 368 -1.00 12.10 -22.04
CA THR A 368 -1.57 12.34 -23.37
C THR A 368 -0.47 12.50 -24.42
N ARG A 369 -0.84 12.17 -25.67
CA ARG A 369 -0.07 12.47 -26.86
C ARG A 369 0.04 13.99 -27.08
N TRP A 370 1.02 14.41 -27.90
CA TRP A 370 1.14 15.70 -28.56
C TRP A 370 -0.19 16.17 -29.17
N GLN A 371 -0.65 17.36 -28.83
CA GLN A 371 -1.64 18.04 -29.64
C GLN A 371 -0.93 18.79 -30.78
N GLU A 372 -1.17 18.41 -32.02
CA GLU A 372 -0.90 19.28 -33.15
C GLU A 372 -1.87 20.46 -33.09
N THR A 373 -1.43 21.57 -32.53
CA THR A 373 -2.17 22.82 -32.61
C THR A 373 -1.86 23.47 -33.99
N GLN A 374 -2.53 23.00 -35.02
CA GLN A 374 -2.44 23.52 -36.43
C GLN A 374 -1.12 23.24 -37.19
N PRO A 375 -1.17 22.99 -38.50
CA PRO A 375 0.02 22.88 -39.34
C PRO A 375 0.87 24.15 -39.26
N GLY A 376 2.08 24.04 -38.70
CA GLY A 376 3.05 25.13 -38.59
C GLY A 376 3.21 25.78 -37.22
N SER A 377 2.40 25.45 -36.21
CA SER A 377 2.63 25.85 -34.83
C SER A 377 3.40 24.75 -34.08
N GLY A 378 4.46 25.12 -33.38
CA GLY A 378 5.31 24.18 -32.66
C GLY A 378 4.50 23.29 -31.69
N HIS A 379 4.86 22.03 -31.62
CA HIS A 379 4.24 21.05 -30.76
C HIS A 379 4.43 21.44 -29.27
N THR A 380 3.34 21.56 -28.51
CA THR A 380 3.43 21.69 -27.05
C THR A 380 3.22 20.33 -26.46
N GLN A 381 4.25 19.83 -25.78
CA GLN A 381 4.21 18.56 -25.08
C GLN A 381 3.31 18.67 -23.84
N ALA A 382 2.37 17.74 -23.68
CA ALA A 382 1.77 17.51 -22.38
C ALA A 382 2.88 17.02 -21.43
N GLY A 383 3.02 17.65 -20.28
CA GLY A 383 4.02 17.27 -19.30
C GLY A 383 3.95 15.76 -18.96
N GLY A 384 5.11 15.12 -18.84
CA GLY A 384 5.18 13.72 -18.44
C GLY A 384 4.55 13.51 -17.06
N THR A 385 4.02 12.33 -16.83
CA THR A 385 3.47 11.94 -15.52
C THR A 385 4.55 11.34 -14.64
N ILE A 386 4.52 11.64 -13.36
CA ILE A 386 5.50 11.19 -12.36
C ILE A 386 4.90 10.14 -11.43
N GLY A 387 5.70 9.16 -11.02
CA GLY A 387 5.34 8.21 -9.98
C GLY A 387 5.13 8.88 -8.62
N GLY A 388 4.31 8.29 -7.79
CA GLY A 388 4.07 8.76 -6.43
C GLY A 388 5.27 8.49 -5.52
N LYS A 389 5.62 9.45 -4.68
CA LYS A 389 6.63 9.27 -3.63
C LYS A 389 6.27 8.12 -2.69
N GLY A 390 7.27 7.42 -2.17
CA GLY A 390 7.12 6.38 -1.17
C GLY A 390 6.75 6.90 0.23
N ILE A 391 6.64 5.98 1.17
CA ILE A 391 6.39 6.27 2.60
C ILE A 391 6.98 5.15 3.47
N VAL A 392 7.42 5.49 4.68
CA VAL A 392 7.72 4.51 5.72
C VAL A 392 6.86 4.79 6.94
N ILE A 393 6.20 3.76 7.48
CA ILE A 393 5.36 3.85 8.68
C ILE A 393 5.89 2.84 9.69
N VAL A 394 6.12 3.30 10.91
CA VAL A 394 6.60 2.49 12.03
C VAL A 394 5.58 2.56 13.15
N THR A 395 5.14 1.40 13.65
CA THR A 395 4.17 1.28 14.76
C THR A 395 4.79 0.51 15.92
N TYR A 396 4.60 1.00 17.14
CA TYR A 396 5.20 0.45 18.37
C TYR A 396 4.32 0.62 19.59
#